data_788a490685b2b118b225b53ad1df6952
#
_entry.id   788a490685b2b118b225b53ad1df6952
#
_cell.length_a   1.000
_cell.length_b   1.000
_cell.length_c   1.000
_cell.angle_alpha   90.00
_cell.angle_beta   90.00
_cell.angle_gamma   90.00
#
_symmetry.space_group_name_H-M   'P 1'
#
loop_
_entity.id
_entity.type
_entity.pdbx_description
1 polymer ?
#
loop_
_entity_poly.entity_id
_entity_poly.type
_entity_poly.pdbx_seq_one_letter_code
_entity_poly.pdbx_strand_id
1 'polypeptide(L)'
;MTQEMGKPIKESIAEIDKCVWLCDYYIDNAEQFLKPEIIKTEAKKSYISFEPLGVILGIMPWNFPFWQVFRFSIPAILSGNTTIVKHASNVSGCSLIIENIFSKNIDYKIFYSLLLSSSKMEKIIKNPIIKAISLTGSDKAGRDVGSIAGSQIKKILLELGGADAFIVCKDADINKASKKAVFSRMLNNGQSYIA
;
A
#
# COMPACT_ATOMS: atom_id res chain seq x y z
N MET A 1 16.23 2.91 -2.53
CA MET A 1 15.59 4.01 -1.77
C MET A 1 16.51 5.21 -1.64
N THR A 2 17.65 5.12 -0.95
CA THR A 2 18.54 6.28 -0.72
C THR A 2 18.93 7.00 -2.01
N GLN A 3 19.30 6.28 -3.06
CA GLN A 3 19.69 6.86 -4.34
C GLN A 3 18.52 7.52 -5.11
N GLU A 4 17.31 7.01 -4.98
CA GLU A 4 16.16 7.45 -5.78
C GLU A 4 15.31 8.53 -5.12
N MET A 5 15.22 8.54 -3.78
CA MET A 5 14.37 9.51 -3.08
C MET A 5 15.02 10.14 -1.84
N GLY A 6 16.33 9.89 -1.60
CA GLY A 6 17.10 10.55 -0.56
C GLY A 6 16.87 10.03 0.86
N LYS A 7 16.18 8.91 1.05
CA LYS A 7 15.97 8.34 2.39
C LYS A 7 17.30 7.98 3.05
N PRO A 8 17.53 8.34 4.33
CA PRO A 8 18.72 7.91 5.08
C PRO A 8 18.86 6.38 5.05
N ILE A 9 20.10 5.89 4.87
CA ILE A 9 20.34 4.44 4.71
C ILE A 9 19.81 3.62 5.90
N LYS A 10 19.95 4.15 7.12
CA LYS A 10 19.41 3.52 8.33
C LYS A 10 17.89 3.35 8.27
N GLU A 11 17.18 4.35 7.78
CA GLU A 11 15.73 4.32 7.64
C GLU A 11 15.29 3.45 6.45
N SER A 12 16.13 3.36 5.41
CA SER A 12 15.91 2.43 4.30
C SER A 12 15.98 0.98 4.76
N ILE A 13 16.94 0.64 5.64
CA ILE A 13 17.03 -0.70 6.24
C ILE A 13 15.80 -0.97 7.10
N ALA A 14 15.44 -0.03 7.99
CA ALA A 14 14.28 -0.18 8.86
C ALA A 14 12.95 -0.34 8.08
N GLU A 15 12.84 0.27 6.89
CA GLU A 15 11.67 0.05 6.02
C GLU A 15 11.60 -1.39 5.50
N ILE A 16 12.75 -1.99 5.13
CA ILE A 16 12.80 -3.40 4.72
C ILE A 16 12.45 -4.32 5.90
N ASP A 17 13.03 -4.09 7.08
CA ASP A 17 12.70 -4.86 8.29
C ASP A 17 11.20 -4.81 8.59
N LYS A 18 10.58 -3.65 8.41
CA LYS A 18 9.13 -3.49 8.55
C LYS A 18 8.34 -4.30 7.51
N CYS A 19 8.84 -4.41 6.29
CA CYS A 19 8.20 -5.26 5.27
C CYS A 19 8.32 -6.75 5.62
N VAL A 20 9.46 -7.19 6.15
CA VAL A 20 9.64 -8.58 6.65
C VAL A 20 8.65 -8.86 7.77
N TRP A 21 8.61 -8.00 8.79
CA TRP A 21 7.65 -8.12 9.89
C TRP A 21 6.19 -8.20 9.42
N LEU A 22 5.81 -7.44 8.41
CA LEU A 22 4.48 -7.53 7.81
C LEU A 22 4.21 -8.91 7.18
N CYS A 23 5.20 -9.47 6.48
CA CYS A 23 5.08 -10.81 5.89
C CYS A 23 4.87 -11.86 6.97
N ASP A 24 5.68 -11.83 8.04
CA ASP A 24 5.55 -12.76 9.18
C ASP A 24 4.16 -12.66 9.83
N TYR A 25 3.69 -11.43 10.05
CA TYR A 25 2.35 -11.20 10.58
C TYR A 25 1.26 -11.87 9.74
N TYR A 26 1.32 -11.76 8.42
CA TYR A 26 0.32 -12.36 7.55
C TYR A 26 0.49 -13.88 7.39
N ILE A 27 1.71 -14.42 7.50
CA ILE A 27 1.94 -15.87 7.57
C ILE A 27 1.15 -16.46 8.76
N ASP A 28 1.21 -15.80 9.90
CA ASP A 28 0.57 -16.28 11.11
C ASP A 28 -0.95 -16.07 11.15
N ASN A 29 -1.49 -15.09 10.42
CA ASN A 29 -2.86 -14.63 10.61
C ASN A 29 -3.76 -14.73 9.38
N ALA A 30 -3.23 -14.92 8.16
CA ALA A 30 -4.02 -14.85 6.92
C ALA A 30 -5.15 -15.89 6.87
N GLU A 31 -4.91 -17.11 7.33
CA GLU A 31 -5.93 -18.16 7.35
C GLU A 31 -7.13 -17.76 8.22
N GLN A 32 -6.87 -17.14 9.38
CA GLN A 32 -7.94 -16.67 10.27
C GLN A 32 -8.77 -15.54 9.63
N PHE A 33 -8.12 -14.61 8.91
CA PHE A 33 -8.81 -13.50 8.25
C PHE A 33 -9.69 -13.94 7.09
N LEU A 34 -9.33 -15.03 6.42
CA LEU A 34 -10.06 -15.55 5.26
C LEU A 34 -11.04 -16.68 5.61
N LYS A 35 -11.10 -17.04 6.88
CA LYS A 35 -12.00 -18.08 7.35
C LYS A 35 -13.46 -17.68 7.12
N PRO A 36 -14.32 -18.57 6.58
CA PRO A 36 -15.73 -18.26 6.43
C PRO A 36 -16.41 -17.90 7.76
N GLU A 37 -17.21 -16.85 7.74
CA GLU A 37 -17.98 -16.39 8.88
C GLU A 37 -19.35 -17.04 8.91
N ILE A 38 -19.64 -17.83 9.95
CA ILE A 38 -20.96 -18.46 10.12
C ILE A 38 -21.96 -17.40 10.61
N ILE A 39 -23.03 -17.23 9.87
CA ILE A 39 -24.13 -16.32 10.19
C ILE A 39 -25.33 -17.13 10.67
N LYS A 40 -25.84 -16.81 11.85
CA LYS A 40 -27.03 -17.46 12.39
C LYS A 40 -28.28 -16.86 11.77
N THR A 41 -29.02 -17.70 11.04
CA THR A 41 -30.30 -17.34 10.40
C THR A 41 -31.34 -18.50 10.61
N GLU A 42 -32.53 -18.38 10.05
CA GLU A 42 -33.52 -19.45 10.00
C GLU A 42 -33.17 -20.60 9.05
N ALA A 43 -32.18 -20.40 8.17
CA ALA A 43 -31.72 -21.44 7.25
C ALA A 43 -30.85 -22.48 7.95
N LYS A 44 -30.78 -23.69 7.39
CA LYS A 44 -29.97 -24.79 7.91
C LYS A 44 -28.44 -24.41 8.01
N LYS A 45 -27.95 -23.62 7.07
CA LYS A 45 -26.55 -23.13 7.04
C LYS A 45 -26.49 -21.81 6.29
N SER A 46 -25.92 -20.79 6.94
CA SER A 46 -25.62 -19.49 6.34
C SER A 46 -24.20 -19.07 6.71
N TYR A 47 -23.46 -18.57 5.75
CA TYR A 47 -22.09 -18.10 5.98
C TYR A 47 -21.67 -17.08 4.93
N ILE A 48 -20.66 -16.29 5.26
CA ILE A 48 -19.97 -15.39 4.34
C ILE A 48 -18.65 -16.08 3.96
N SER A 49 -18.35 -16.19 2.68
CA SER A 49 -17.04 -16.62 2.18
C SER A 49 -16.30 -15.46 1.52
N PHE A 50 -14.97 -15.49 1.57
CA PHE A 50 -14.10 -14.51 0.94
C PHE A 50 -13.53 -15.11 -0.34
N GLU A 51 -13.78 -14.46 -1.47
CA GLU A 51 -13.36 -14.93 -2.78
C GLU A 51 -12.46 -13.87 -3.46
N PRO A 52 -11.43 -14.28 -4.23
CA PRO A 52 -10.56 -13.35 -4.92
C PRO A 52 -11.32 -12.58 -6.00
N LEU A 53 -11.02 -11.29 -6.13
CA LEU A 53 -11.56 -10.43 -7.19
C LEU A 53 -10.90 -10.68 -8.55
N GLY A 54 -9.62 -11.07 -8.54
CA GLY A 54 -8.76 -11.23 -9.72
C GLY A 54 -7.57 -10.27 -9.73
N VAL A 55 -7.44 -9.42 -10.74
CA VAL A 55 -6.31 -8.48 -10.86
C VAL A 55 -6.63 -7.17 -10.15
N ILE A 56 -5.78 -6.78 -9.19
CA ILE A 56 -5.89 -5.52 -8.43
C ILE A 56 -4.74 -4.58 -8.81
N LEU A 57 -5.08 -3.34 -9.12
CA LEU A 57 -4.13 -2.29 -9.46
C LEU A 57 -3.75 -1.49 -8.21
N GLY A 58 -2.45 -1.44 -7.89
CA GLY A 58 -1.85 -0.53 -6.92
C GLY A 58 -1.24 0.69 -7.60
N ILE A 59 -1.54 1.89 -7.12
CA ILE A 59 -0.88 3.14 -7.52
C ILE A 59 -0.20 3.69 -6.28
N MET A 60 1.15 3.60 -6.23
CA MET A 60 1.92 3.77 -5.00
C MET A 60 2.88 4.96 -5.08
N PRO A 61 3.02 5.72 -3.97
CA PRO A 61 3.88 6.88 -3.89
C PRO A 61 5.34 6.51 -3.67
N TRP A 62 6.21 7.50 -3.63
CA TRP A 62 7.66 7.36 -3.57
C TRP A 62 8.26 7.44 -2.15
N ASN A 63 7.51 7.94 -1.16
CA ASN A 63 8.07 8.28 0.15
C ASN A 63 8.38 7.05 1.04
N PHE A 64 7.67 5.95 0.85
CA PHE A 64 7.96 4.63 1.43
C PHE A 64 7.87 3.56 0.33
N PRO A 65 8.90 3.48 -0.55
CA PRO A 65 8.79 2.73 -1.80
C PRO A 65 8.52 1.24 -1.63
N PHE A 66 9.07 0.61 -0.60
CA PHE A 66 8.81 -0.80 -0.30
C PHE A 66 7.56 -0.97 0.55
N TRP A 67 7.46 -0.22 1.66
CA TRP A 67 6.37 -0.37 2.61
C TRP A 67 4.99 -0.21 1.98
N GLN A 68 4.78 0.82 1.15
CA GLN A 68 3.48 1.06 0.52
C GLN A 68 3.09 -0.07 -0.44
N VAL A 69 4.05 -0.63 -1.16
CA VAL A 69 3.79 -1.76 -2.06
C VAL A 69 3.52 -3.03 -1.27
N PHE A 70 4.33 -3.36 -0.27
CA PHE A 70 4.14 -4.57 0.54
C PHE A 70 2.83 -4.53 1.32
N ARG A 71 2.52 -3.40 1.97
CA ARG A 71 1.27 -3.19 2.70
C ARG A 71 0.02 -3.44 1.85
N PHE A 72 0.09 -3.09 0.57
CA PHE A 72 -0.97 -3.35 -0.40
C PHE A 72 -0.93 -4.77 -0.95
N SER A 73 0.24 -5.22 -1.44
CA SER A 73 0.35 -6.43 -2.24
C SER A 73 0.27 -7.72 -1.41
N ILE A 74 0.85 -7.74 -0.20
CA ILE A 74 0.85 -8.96 0.62
C ILE A 74 -0.58 -9.42 0.95
N PRO A 75 -1.46 -8.63 1.57
CA PRO A 75 -2.83 -9.07 1.83
C PRO A 75 -3.64 -9.34 0.57
N ALA A 76 -3.42 -8.58 -0.51
CA ALA A 76 -4.09 -8.80 -1.78
C ALA A 76 -3.73 -10.16 -2.40
N ILE A 77 -2.45 -10.54 -2.39
CA ILE A 77 -1.96 -11.81 -2.93
C ILE A 77 -2.42 -12.98 -2.05
N LEU A 78 -2.32 -12.85 -0.73
CA LEU A 78 -2.76 -13.88 0.21
C LEU A 78 -4.27 -14.17 0.13
N SER A 79 -5.06 -13.16 -0.24
CA SER A 79 -6.49 -13.36 -0.54
C SER A 79 -6.77 -13.89 -1.95
N GLY A 80 -5.76 -14.42 -2.66
CA GLY A 80 -5.89 -15.09 -3.95
C GLY A 80 -5.89 -14.17 -5.17
N ASN A 81 -5.57 -12.87 -5.01
CA ASN A 81 -5.51 -11.94 -6.12
C ASN A 81 -4.13 -11.85 -6.75
N THR A 82 -4.07 -11.37 -7.99
CA THR A 82 -2.85 -10.91 -8.64
C THR A 82 -2.75 -9.40 -8.53
N THR A 83 -1.56 -8.87 -8.27
CA THR A 83 -1.33 -7.43 -8.15
C THR A 83 -0.52 -6.87 -9.30
N ILE A 84 -0.93 -5.71 -9.78
CA ILE A 84 -0.17 -4.91 -10.74
C ILE A 84 0.08 -3.55 -10.09
N VAL A 85 1.34 -3.12 -10.00
CA VAL A 85 1.70 -1.88 -9.31
C VAL A 85 2.29 -0.86 -10.28
N LYS A 86 1.66 0.31 -10.36
CA LYS A 86 2.26 1.51 -10.93
C LYS A 86 2.90 2.31 -9.81
N HIS A 87 4.21 2.25 -9.71
CA HIS A 87 4.97 3.03 -8.73
C HIS A 87 5.22 4.47 -9.21
N ALA A 88 5.58 5.38 -8.29
CA ALA A 88 6.05 6.70 -8.66
C ALA A 88 7.31 6.60 -9.54
N SER A 89 7.43 7.49 -10.54
CA SER A 89 8.48 7.40 -11.56
C SER A 89 9.90 7.62 -11.03
N ASN A 90 10.02 8.33 -9.92
CA ASN A 90 11.33 8.59 -9.29
C ASN A 90 11.87 7.44 -8.43
N VAL A 91 11.14 6.33 -8.29
CA VAL A 91 11.55 5.12 -7.56
C VAL A 91 11.39 3.85 -8.42
N SER A 92 11.71 3.98 -9.70
CA SER A 92 11.58 2.89 -10.68
C SER A 92 12.48 1.70 -10.37
N GLY A 93 13.70 1.93 -9.86
CA GLY A 93 14.60 0.87 -9.44
C GLY A 93 14.06 0.09 -8.25
N CYS A 94 13.45 0.77 -7.26
CA CYS A 94 12.73 0.08 -6.18
C CYS A 94 11.60 -0.80 -6.72
N SER A 95 10.83 -0.30 -7.69
CA SER A 95 9.74 -1.04 -8.33
C SER A 95 10.21 -2.34 -8.97
N LEU A 96 11.31 -2.29 -9.74
CA LEU A 96 11.90 -3.47 -10.38
C LEU A 96 12.49 -4.48 -9.39
N ILE A 97 13.11 -3.98 -8.31
CA ILE A 97 13.64 -4.85 -7.25
C ILE A 97 12.49 -5.59 -6.56
N ILE A 98 11.38 -4.90 -6.27
CA ILE A 98 10.20 -5.53 -5.68
C ILE A 98 9.64 -6.61 -6.60
N GLU A 99 9.49 -6.35 -7.90
CA GLU A 99 9.04 -7.36 -8.86
C GLU A 99 9.96 -8.59 -8.88
N ASN A 100 11.28 -8.38 -8.84
CA ASN A 100 12.26 -9.47 -8.78
C ASN A 100 12.13 -10.30 -7.48
N ILE A 101 11.86 -9.66 -6.33
CA ILE A 101 11.62 -10.36 -5.05
C ILE A 101 10.40 -11.29 -5.17
N PHE A 102 9.29 -10.79 -5.69
CA PHE A 102 8.08 -11.59 -5.88
C PHE A 102 8.22 -12.69 -6.94
N SER A 103 9.15 -12.54 -7.89
CA SER A 103 9.34 -13.49 -8.99
C SER A 103 10.29 -14.64 -8.67
N LYS A 104 11.16 -14.50 -7.65
CA LYS A 104 12.29 -15.41 -7.43
C LYS A 104 11.92 -16.81 -6.94
N ASN A 105 10.80 -16.97 -6.24
CA ASN A 105 10.46 -18.22 -5.55
C ASN A 105 9.05 -18.72 -5.89
N ILE A 106 8.48 -18.26 -6.98
CA ILE A 106 7.10 -18.58 -7.37
C ILE A 106 7.07 -18.88 -8.85
N ASP A 107 6.58 -20.06 -9.22
CA ASP A 107 6.55 -20.54 -10.61
C ASP A 107 5.55 -19.79 -11.50
N TYR A 108 4.66 -19.00 -10.93
CA TYR A 108 3.70 -18.17 -11.64
C TYR A 108 3.73 -16.72 -11.17
N LYS A 109 3.49 -15.81 -12.09
CA LYS A 109 3.56 -14.37 -11.79
C LYS A 109 2.31 -13.90 -11.07
N ILE A 110 2.48 -13.46 -9.82
CA ILE A 110 1.42 -12.88 -8.96
C ILE A 110 1.57 -11.38 -8.76
N PHE A 111 2.70 -10.82 -9.18
CA PHE A 111 3.03 -9.40 -9.05
C PHE A 111 3.67 -8.88 -10.34
N TYR A 112 3.27 -7.68 -10.76
CA TYR A 112 3.83 -6.99 -11.93
C TYR A 112 4.07 -5.51 -11.63
N SER A 113 5.23 -4.99 -12.04
CA SER A 113 5.54 -3.56 -12.03
C SER A 113 5.23 -2.91 -13.37
N LEU A 114 4.47 -1.82 -13.34
CA LEU A 114 4.19 -1.00 -14.52
C LEU A 114 5.02 0.28 -14.50
N LEU A 115 6.05 0.34 -15.32
CA LEU A 115 6.86 1.55 -15.53
C LEU A 115 6.21 2.44 -16.61
N LEU A 116 5.10 3.07 -16.23
CA LEU A 116 4.28 3.87 -17.14
C LEU A 116 4.04 5.28 -16.58
N SER A 117 3.87 6.23 -17.51
CA SER A 117 3.40 7.58 -17.20
C SER A 117 1.99 7.55 -16.62
N SER A 118 1.69 8.51 -15.72
CA SER A 118 0.34 8.71 -15.17
C SER A 118 -0.73 8.95 -16.25
N SER A 119 -0.36 9.52 -17.38
CA SER A 119 -1.26 9.72 -18.54
C SER A 119 -1.83 8.43 -19.15
N LYS A 120 -1.21 7.27 -18.86
CA LYS A 120 -1.70 5.96 -19.31
C LYS A 120 -2.67 5.30 -18.35
N MET A 121 -2.83 5.84 -17.14
CA MET A 121 -3.59 5.19 -16.07
C MET A 121 -5.08 5.08 -16.37
N GLU A 122 -5.66 6.05 -17.04
CA GLU A 122 -7.07 5.98 -17.42
C GLU A 122 -7.37 4.72 -18.26
N LYS A 123 -6.54 4.44 -19.28
CA LYS A 123 -6.69 3.24 -20.11
C LYS A 123 -6.54 1.95 -19.32
N ILE A 124 -5.63 1.92 -18.35
CA ILE A 124 -5.40 0.75 -17.49
C ILE A 124 -6.59 0.56 -16.55
N ILE A 125 -7.04 1.61 -15.89
CA ILE A 125 -8.17 1.55 -14.95
C ILE A 125 -9.45 1.10 -15.66
N LYS A 126 -9.68 1.56 -16.89
CA LYS A 126 -10.84 1.15 -17.71
C LYS A 126 -10.76 -0.29 -18.24
N ASN A 127 -9.60 -0.93 -18.20
CA ASN A 127 -9.46 -2.31 -18.67
C ASN A 127 -10.29 -3.27 -17.79
N PRO A 128 -11.17 -4.13 -18.36
CA PRO A 128 -12.05 -5.02 -17.61
C PRO A 128 -11.32 -6.08 -16.78
N ILE A 129 -10.04 -6.37 -17.07
CA ILE A 129 -9.22 -7.27 -16.26
C ILE A 129 -8.93 -6.71 -14.87
N ILE A 130 -8.84 -5.38 -14.73
CA ILE A 130 -8.65 -4.72 -13.44
C ILE A 130 -9.98 -4.72 -12.68
N LYS A 131 -10.01 -5.35 -11.52
CA LYS A 131 -11.23 -5.53 -10.72
C LYS A 131 -11.36 -4.53 -9.59
N ALA A 132 -10.23 -4.09 -9.03
CA ALA A 132 -10.19 -3.10 -7.97
C ALA A 132 -8.92 -2.25 -8.07
N ILE A 133 -8.92 -1.10 -7.41
CA ILE A 133 -7.80 -0.16 -7.39
C ILE A 133 -7.50 0.21 -5.94
N SER A 134 -6.21 0.27 -5.59
CA SER A 134 -5.73 0.90 -4.36
C SER A 134 -4.77 2.03 -4.73
N LEU A 135 -5.03 3.23 -4.25
CA LEU A 135 -4.17 4.38 -4.48
C LEU A 135 -3.72 4.95 -3.14
N THR A 136 -2.43 5.13 -2.99
CA THR A 136 -1.84 6.01 -1.97
C THR A 136 -1.16 7.17 -2.68
N GLY A 137 -1.57 8.40 -2.39
CA GLY A 137 -1.03 9.58 -3.08
C GLY A 137 -1.74 10.89 -2.73
N SER A 138 -1.64 11.88 -3.62
CA SER A 138 -2.27 13.18 -3.41
C SER A 138 -3.79 13.13 -3.61
N ASP A 139 -4.49 14.07 -2.99
CA ASP A 139 -5.95 14.26 -3.15
C ASP A 139 -6.35 14.46 -4.62
N LYS A 140 -5.50 15.17 -5.38
CA LYS A 140 -5.73 15.33 -6.82
C LYS A 140 -5.73 13.99 -7.54
N ALA A 141 -4.72 13.17 -7.31
CA ALA A 141 -4.64 11.82 -7.90
C ALA A 141 -5.81 10.94 -7.44
N GLY A 142 -6.22 11.07 -6.16
CA GLY A 142 -7.38 10.39 -5.60
C GLY A 142 -8.68 10.73 -6.31
N ARG A 143 -8.94 12.02 -6.58
CA ARG A 143 -10.12 12.48 -7.32
C ARG A 143 -10.11 11.98 -8.76
N ASP A 144 -8.98 12.08 -9.45
CA ASP A 144 -8.84 11.64 -10.84
C ASP A 144 -9.08 10.13 -10.97
N VAL A 145 -8.37 9.33 -10.16
CA VAL A 145 -8.50 7.86 -10.17
C VAL A 145 -9.85 7.40 -9.68
N GLY A 146 -10.38 8.04 -8.62
CA GLY A 146 -11.70 7.76 -8.07
C GLY A 146 -12.82 7.98 -9.07
N SER A 147 -12.77 9.08 -9.82
CA SER A 147 -13.73 9.39 -10.88
C SER A 147 -13.71 8.32 -11.98
N ILE A 148 -12.52 7.93 -12.45
CA ILE A 148 -12.38 6.90 -13.50
C ILE A 148 -12.85 5.54 -12.99
N ALA A 149 -12.46 5.12 -11.79
CA ALA A 149 -12.85 3.86 -11.19
C ALA A 149 -14.38 3.79 -10.95
N GLY A 150 -14.97 4.86 -10.44
CA GLY A 150 -16.41 4.98 -10.22
C GLY A 150 -17.20 4.89 -11.52
N SER A 151 -16.73 5.51 -12.62
CA SER A 151 -17.36 5.38 -13.94
C SER A 151 -17.37 3.94 -14.48
N GLN A 152 -16.50 3.08 -13.96
CA GLN A 152 -16.39 1.65 -14.31
C GLN A 152 -16.99 0.73 -13.23
N ILE A 153 -17.62 1.29 -12.19
CA ILE A 153 -18.22 0.57 -11.04
C ILE A 153 -17.16 -0.36 -10.38
N LYS A 154 -15.91 0.06 -10.30
CA LYS A 154 -14.82 -0.71 -9.67
C LYS A 154 -14.61 -0.29 -8.23
N LYS A 155 -14.32 -1.27 -7.36
CA LYS A 155 -13.93 -0.98 -5.97
C LYS A 155 -12.66 -0.16 -5.95
N ILE A 156 -12.60 0.83 -5.07
CA ILE A 156 -11.43 1.66 -4.88
C ILE A 156 -11.16 1.90 -3.40
N LEU A 157 -9.88 1.79 -3.03
CA LEU A 157 -9.34 2.21 -1.75
C LEU A 157 -8.45 3.42 -1.98
N LEU A 158 -8.69 4.51 -1.26
CA LEU A 158 -7.94 5.75 -1.35
C LEU A 158 -7.27 6.04 -0.02
N GLU A 159 -5.94 6.15 -0.04
CA GLU A 159 -5.11 6.66 1.05
C GLU A 159 -4.51 7.98 0.57
N LEU A 160 -5.00 9.10 1.07
CA LEU A 160 -4.72 10.44 0.53
C LEU A 160 -3.85 11.26 1.48
N GLY A 161 -3.70 12.55 1.17
CA GLY A 161 -2.97 13.48 1.99
C GLY A 161 -3.62 13.71 3.36
N GLY A 162 -2.80 14.14 4.29
CA GLY A 162 -3.22 14.48 5.64
C GLY A 162 -2.03 14.99 6.45
N ALA A 163 -2.29 15.49 7.63
CA ALA A 163 -1.28 15.85 8.61
C ALA A 163 -1.83 15.51 9.99
N ASP A 164 -1.11 14.69 10.73
CA ASP A 164 -1.47 14.35 12.09
C ASP A 164 -1.19 15.53 13.03
N ALA A 165 -2.03 15.70 14.05
CA ALA A 165 -1.85 16.74 15.04
C ALA A 165 -0.75 16.32 16.05
N PHE A 166 0.21 17.21 16.28
CA PHE A 166 1.18 17.10 17.37
C PHE A 166 0.70 17.99 18.54
N ILE A 167 0.13 17.36 19.57
CA ILE A 167 -0.50 18.06 20.68
C ILE A 167 0.46 18.14 21.88
N VAL A 168 0.77 19.37 22.32
CA VAL A 168 1.59 19.63 23.51
C VAL A 168 0.69 20.16 24.60
N CYS A 169 0.44 19.36 25.64
CA CYS A 169 -0.39 19.75 26.78
C CYS A 169 0.31 20.78 27.67
N LYS A 170 -0.48 21.50 28.48
CA LYS A 170 0.00 22.59 29.34
C LYS A 170 1.10 22.15 30.33
N ASP A 171 1.04 20.92 30.79
CA ASP A 171 1.94 20.31 31.78
C ASP A 171 3.07 19.50 31.14
N ALA A 172 3.23 19.55 29.82
CA ALA A 172 4.26 18.82 29.13
C ALA A 172 5.68 19.37 29.40
N ASP A 173 6.66 18.48 29.41
CA ASP A 173 8.08 18.86 29.33
C ASP A 173 8.38 19.43 27.92
N ILE A 174 8.51 20.75 27.83
CA ILE A 174 8.72 21.46 26.57
C ILE A 174 10.02 21.04 25.87
N ASN A 175 11.11 20.80 26.64
CA ASN A 175 12.38 20.37 26.06
C ASN A 175 12.28 18.96 25.44
N LYS A 176 11.56 18.07 26.09
CA LYS A 176 11.30 16.73 25.57
C LYS A 176 10.34 16.77 24.37
N ALA A 177 9.28 17.55 24.46
CA ALA A 177 8.30 17.72 23.39
C ALA A 177 8.94 18.30 22.13
N SER A 178 9.76 19.36 22.24
CA SER A 178 10.45 19.97 21.09
C SER A 178 11.40 19.00 20.38
N LYS A 179 12.19 18.22 21.16
CA LYS A 179 13.07 17.18 20.60
C LYS A 179 12.29 16.10 19.86
N LYS A 180 11.14 15.69 20.43
CA LYS A 180 10.27 14.69 19.78
C LYS A 180 9.60 15.24 18.54
N ALA A 181 9.12 16.47 18.55
CA ALA A 181 8.54 17.12 17.38
C ALA A 181 9.53 17.20 16.22
N VAL A 182 10.76 17.65 16.48
CA VAL A 182 11.82 17.71 15.45
C VAL A 182 12.15 16.31 14.93
N PHE A 183 12.35 15.34 15.82
CA PHE A 183 12.65 13.97 15.42
C PHE A 183 11.55 13.39 14.53
N SER A 184 10.29 13.47 14.96
CA SER A 184 9.14 12.95 14.19
C SER A 184 9.01 13.65 12.84
N ARG A 185 9.10 14.99 12.83
CA ARG A 185 8.96 15.77 11.59
C ARG A 185 10.06 15.49 10.58
N MET A 186 11.29 15.21 11.04
CA MET A 186 12.45 15.00 10.17
C MET A 186 12.63 13.54 9.72
N LEU A 187 11.85 12.61 10.25
CA LEU A 187 11.85 11.21 9.77
C LEU A 187 11.61 11.17 8.25
N ASN A 188 12.32 10.25 7.59
CA ASN A 188 12.19 10.06 6.14
C ASN A 188 12.41 11.37 5.35
N ASN A 189 13.41 12.18 5.75
CA ASN A 189 13.65 13.52 5.19
C ASN A 189 12.41 14.44 5.24
N GLY A 190 11.58 14.33 6.28
CA GLY A 190 10.34 15.09 6.40
C GLY A 190 9.22 14.62 5.45
N GLN A 191 9.34 13.42 4.88
CA GLN A 191 8.36 12.84 3.94
C GLN A 191 7.39 11.86 4.60
N SER A 192 7.44 11.76 5.94
CA SER A 192 6.50 11.01 6.75
C SER A 192 5.37 11.94 7.20
N TYR A 193 4.13 11.59 6.97
CA TYR A 193 2.97 12.43 7.33
C TYR A 193 2.45 12.21 8.76
N ILE A 194 3.15 11.39 9.53
CA ILE A 194 2.74 10.89 10.85
C ILE A 194 3.46 11.60 12.00
N ALA A 195 3.73 12.89 11.89
CA ALA A 195 4.39 13.64 12.96
C ALA A 195 3.90 15.07 13.06
#